data_d9d72afe6968ee99c371c388f9343f7c
#
_entry.id   d9d72afe6968ee99c371c388f9343f7c
#
_cell.length_a   1.000
_cell.length_b   1.000
_cell.length_c   1.000
_cell.angle_alpha   90.00
_cell.angle_beta   90.00
_cell.angle_gamma   90.00
#
_symmetry.space_group_name_H-M   'P 1'
#
loop_
_entity.id
_entity.type
_entity.pdbx_description
1 polymer ?
#
loop_
_entity_poly.entity_id
_entity_poly.type
_entity_poly.pdbx_seq_one_letter_code
_entity_poly.pdbx_strand_id
1 'polypeptide(L)'
;ETARLLQHWRNHAFSGIRPFFCQVEAVETAIWLTEVAPQLGNNGKRFLEHLDKANTEANPELSRLALKLATGAGKTTVMAMLIAWQAINAVRRPNSQKFTRGFLIVAPGLTIKDRLRVLMPNDTESYYANRELVPSDMLPDIAHARIVITNYHAFRLRERMDISKG
;
A
#
# COMPACT_ATOMS: atom_id res chain seq x y z
N GLU A 1 10.29 8.75 9.42
CA GLU A 1 9.67 7.50 9.83
C GLU A 1 9.99 6.37 8.84
N THR A 2 10.11 6.68 7.56
CA THR A 2 10.46 5.70 6.51
C THR A 2 11.69 4.87 6.86
N ALA A 3 12.80 5.51 7.25
CA ALA A 3 14.02 4.81 7.64
C ALA A 3 13.81 3.85 8.84
N ARG A 4 12.98 4.24 9.81
CA ARG A 4 12.66 3.40 10.98
C ARG A 4 11.87 2.15 10.55
N LEU A 5 10.89 2.31 9.67
CA LEU A 5 10.11 1.19 9.14
C LEU A 5 11.00 0.23 8.32
N LEU A 6 11.88 0.76 7.46
CA LEU A 6 12.84 -0.05 6.70
C LEU A 6 13.78 -0.83 7.61
N GLN A 7 14.32 -0.17 8.63
CA GLN A 7 15.16 -0.82 9.65
C GLN A 7 14.40 -1.91 10.41
N HIS A 8 13.15 -1.65 10.78
CA HIS A 8 12.30 -2.61 11.45
C HIS A 8 12.06 -3.85 10.59
N TRP A 9 11.65 -3.71 9.34
CA TRP A 9 11.39 -4.84 8.45
C TRP A 9 12.63 -5.67 8.14
N ARG A 10 13.82 -5.07 8.18
CA ARG A 10 15.09 -5.77 7.92
C ARG A 10 15.66 -6.46 9.16
N ASN A 11 15.56 -5.83 10.32
CA ASN A 11 16.38 -6.19 11.48
C ASN A 11 15.58 -6.61 12.73
N HIS A 12 14.25 -6.44 12.74
CA HIS A 12 13.44 -6.81 13.91
C HIS A 12 13.48 -8.33 14.13
N ALA A 13 13.55 -8.73 15.41
CA ALA A 13 13.42 -10.13 15.81
C ALA A 13 11.93 -10.50 15.90
N PHE A 14 11.32 -10.83 14.76
CA PHE A 14 9.92 -11.21 14.69
C PHE A 14 9.66 -12.46 15.51
N SER A 15 8.61 -12.43 16.35
CA SER A 15 8.18 -13.61 17.11
C SER A 15 7.45 -14.64 16.24
N GLY A 16 6.85 -14.19 15.14
CA GLY A 16 6.12 -14.99 14.17
C GLY A 16 6.80 -15.03 12.79
N ILE A 17 5.99 -14.83 11.74
CA ILE A 17 6.47 -14.89 10.35
C ILE A 17 7.17 -13.57 9.99
N ARG A 18 8.47 -13.64 9.81
CA ARG A 18 9.27 -12.52 9.27
C ARG A 18 8.85 -12.22 7.83
N PRO A 19 8.82 -10.93 7.42
CA PRO A 19 8.65 -10.58 6.01
C PRO A 19 9.68 -11.26 5.11
N PHE A 20 9.22 -11.79 3.98
CA PHE A 20 10.12 -12.40 3.00
C PHE A 20 10.96 -11.33 2.31
N PHE A 21 12.14 -11.71 1.85
CA PHE A 21 13.03 -10.84 1.10
C PHE A 21 12.31 -10.11 -0.05
N CYS A 22 11.55 -10.82 -0.86
CA CYS A 22 10.80 -10.22 -1.99
C CYS A 22 9.73 -9.21 -1.56
N GLN A 23 9.19 -9.32 -0.35
CA GLN A 23 8.23 -8.35 0.19
C GLN A 23 8.92 -7.06 0.59
N VAL A 24 10.06 -7.18 1.28
CA VAL A 24 10.87 -6.02 1.68
C VAL A 24 11.38 -5.30 0.44
N GLU A 25 11.96 -6.01 -0.52
CA GLU A 25 12.46 -5.44 -1.78
C GLU A 25 11.37 -4.71 -2.59
N ALA A 26 10.17 -5.28 -2.66
CA ALA A 26 9.04 -4.64 -3.36
C ALA A 26 8.67 -3.30 -2.72
N VAL A 27 8.61 -3.26 -1.39
CA VAL A 27 8.28 -2.03 -0.64
C VAL A 27 9.42 -1.02 -0.74
N GLU A 28 10.66 -1.44 -0.59
CA GLU A 28 11.83 -0.58 -0.72
C GLU A 28 11.93 0.03 -2.12
N THR A 29 11.62 -0.74 -3.16
CA THR A 29 11.56 -0.25 -4.54
C THR A 29 10.52 0.88 -4.66
N ALA A 30 9.31 0.67 -4.12
CA ALA A 30 8.26 1.69 -4.15
C ALA A 30 8.67 2.96 -3.38
N ILE A 31 9.27 2.80 -2.20
CA ILE A 31 9.79 3.90 -1.39
C ILE A 31 10.90 4.64 -2.13
N TRP A 32 11.85 3.89 -2.70
CA TRP A 32 12.98 4.49 -3.43
C TRP A 32 12.49 5.32 -4.62
N LEU A 33 11.56 4.80 -5.41
CA LEU A 33 10.99 5.51 -6.55
C LEU A 33 10.24 6.78 -6.14
N THR A 34 9.64 6.79 -4.95
CA THR A 34 8.81 7.90 -4.47
C THR A 34 9.60 8.95 -3.69
N GLU A 35 10.50 8.52 -2.81
CA GLU A 35 11.19 9.43 -1.90
C GLU A 35 12.62 9.77 -2.36
N VAL A 36 13.33 8.83 -2.99
CA VAL A 36 14.77 8.95 -3.27
C VAL A 36 15.04 9.33 -4.72
N ALA A 37 14.47 8.62 -5.68
CA ALA A 37 14.73 8.83 -7.11
C ALA A 37 14.50 10.29 -7.56
N PRO A 38 13.46 11.01 -7.09
CA PRO A 38 13.26 12.41 -7.45
C PRO A 38 14.39 13.35 -6.99
N GLN A 39 15.21 12.92 -6.01
CA GLN A 39 16.28 13.71 -5.42
C GLN A 39 17.67 13.39 -6.00
N LEU A 40 17.79 12.30 -6.78
CA LEU A 40 19.07 11.81 -7.32
C LEU A 40 19.50 12.46 -8.65
N GLY A 41 18.91 13.61 -9.01
CA GLY A 41 19.24 14.29 -10.27
C GLY A 41 19.07 13.39 -11.50
N ASN A 42 20.03 13.39 -12.41
CA ASN A 42 19.94 12.66 -13.68
C ASN A 42 19.81 11.13 -13.51
N ASN A 43 20.43 10.55 -12.50
CA ASN A 43 20.34 9.11 -12.26
C ASN A 43 18.92 8.67 -11.88
N GLY A 44 18.29 9.38 -10.95
CA GLY A 44 16.91 9.10 -10.57
C GLY A 44 15.92 9.43 -11.69
N LYS A 45 16.14 10.55 -12.39
CA LYS A 45 15.30 11.00 -13.50
C LYS A 45 15.14 9.95 -14.59
N ARG A 46 16.22 9.26 -14.98
CA ARG A 46 16.16 8.16 -15.98
C ARG A 46 15.19 7.04 -15.61
N PHE A 47 15.16 6.64 -14.34
CA PHE A 47 14.21 5.61 -13.87
C PHE A 47 12.77 6.12 -13.90
N LEU A 48 12.54 7.35 -13.46
CA LEU A 48 11.21 7.95 -13.46
C LEU A 48 10.69 8.16 -14.88
N GLU A 49 11.51 8.61 -15.82
CA GLU A 49 11.16 8.76 -17.23
C GLU A 49 10.81 7.41 -17.88
N HIS A 50 11.53 6.32 -17.52
CA HIS A 50 11.21 4.98 -18.02
C HIS A 50 9.82 4.51 -17.52
N LEU A 51 9.51 4.75 -16.25
CA LEU A 51 8.20 4.41 -15.68
C LEU A 51 7.09 5.27 -16.28
N ASP A 52 7.32 6.55 -16.47
CA ASP A 52 6.37 7.48 -17.06
C ASP A 52 6.03 7.08 -18.51
N LYS A 53 7.04 6.73 -19.29
CA LYS A 53 6.85 6.21 -20.64
C LYS A 53 6.00 4.94 -20.65
N ALA A 54 6.30 3.97 -19.79
CA ALA A 54 5.52 2.73 -19.65
C ALA A 54 4.07 3.00 -19.20
N ASN A 55 3.86 3.98 -18.31
CA ASN A 55 2.53 4.41 -17.90
C ASN A 55 1.77 5.05 -19.06
N THR A 56 2.39 5.93 -19.81
CA THR A 56 1.80 6.63 -20.97
C THR A 56 1.40 5.65 -22.06
N GLU A 57 2.23 4.64 -22.35
CA GLU A 57 1.93 3.60 -23.32
C GLU A 57 0.75 2.69 -22.88
N ALA A 58 0.63 2.42 -21.59
CA ALA A 58 -0.41 1.52 -21.07
C ALA A 58 -1.72 2.24 -20.74
N ASN A 59 -1.67 3.42 -20.13
CA ASN A 59 -2.81 4.28 -19.80
C ASN A 59 -2.32 5.70 -19.45
N PRO A 60 -2.38 6.65 -20.37
CA PRO A 60 -1.81 8.00 -20.19
C PRO A 60 -2.47 8.80 -19.06
N GLU A 61 -3.71 8.47 -18.70
CA GLU A 61 -4.47 9.20 -17.66
C GLU A 61 -4.23 8.68 -16.26
N LEU A 62 -3.51 7.58 -16.08
CA LEU A 62 -3.31 6.93 -14.78
C LEU A 62 -1.84 6.62 -14.54
N SER A 63 -1.19 7.41 -13.70
CA SER A 63 0.14 7.08 -13.17
C SER A 63 0.04 5.91 -12.18
N ARG A 64 0.80 4.84 -12.41
CA ARG A 64 0.75 3.62 -11.60
C ARG A 64 2.12 2.96 -11.47
N LEU A 65 2.30 2.30 -10.35
CA LEU A 65 3.43 1.41 -10.09
C LEU A 65 2.91 -0.02 -9.98
N ALA A 66 3.39 -0.91 -10.85
CA ALA A 66 3.01 -2.32 -10.84
C ALA A 66 4.08 -3.17 -10.16
N LEU A 67 3.76 -3.74 -9.00
CA LEU A 67 4.61 -4.70 -8.29
C LEU A 67 4.19 -6.13 -8.65
N LYS A 68 5.03 -6.85 -9.39
CA LYS A 68 4.76 -8.23 -9.80
C LYS A 68 5.48 -9.20 -8.86
N LEU A 69 4.71 -9.93 -8.04
CA LEU A 69 5.20 -10.97 -7.14
C LEU A 69 4.55 -12.32 -7.49
N ALA A 70 5.28 -13.40 -7.22
CA ALA A 70 4.77 -14.77 -7.42
C ALA A 70 3.50 -15.04 -6.59
N THR A 71 2.74 -16.05 -7.01
CA THR A 71 1.63 -16.55 -6.21
C THR A 71 2.17 -17.16 -4.91
N GLY A 72 1.52 -16.88 -3.78
CA GLY A 72 2.00 -17.32 -2.47
C GLY A 72 3.08 -16.45 -1.83
N ALA A 73 3.65 -15.47 -2.54
CA ALA A 73 4.69 -14.57 -1.99
C ALA A 73 4.17 -13.56 -0.93
N GLY A 74 2.91 -13.65 -0.51
CA GLY A 74 2.34 -12.79 0.52
C GLY A 74 2.11 -11.34 0.09
N LYS A 75 1.51 -11.11 -1.07
CA LYS A 75 1.19 -9.78 -1.60
C LYS A 75 0.44 -8.89 -0.60
N THR A 76 -0.42 -9.47 0.23
CA THR A 76 -1.15 -8.75 1.28
C THR A 76 -0.22 -8.15 2.33
N THR A 77 0.90 -8.82 2.65
CA THR A 77 1.93 -8.26 3.54
C THR A 77 2.58 -7.02 2.92
N VAL A 78 2.89 -7.06 1.62
CA VAL A 78 3.41 -5.89 0.88
C VAL A 78 2.42 -4.74 0.93
N MET A 79 1.12 -5.00 0.73
CA MET A 79 0.08 -3.97 0.86
C MET A 79 0.06 -3.37 2.26
N ALA A 80 0.11 -4.19 3.31
CA ALA A 80 0.15 -3.72 4.69
C ALA A 80 1.38 -2.83 4.96
N MET A 81 2.56 -3.22 4.47
CA MET A 81 3.80 -2.44 4.62
C MET A 81 3.70 -1.09 3.88
N LEU A 82 3.15 -1.06 2.67
CA LEU A 82 2.94 0.17 1.90
C LEU A 82 1.94 1.11 2.60
N ILE A 83 0.85 0.56 3.13
CA ILE A 83 -0.14 1.32 3.91
C ILE A 83 0.51 1.89 5.17
N ALA A 84 1.27 1.07 5.91
CA ALA A 84 1.98 1.52 7.11
C ALA A 84 2.95 2.66 6.80
N TRP A 85 3.77 2.51 5.75
CA TRP A 85 4.69 3.56 5.32
C TRP A 85 3.97 4.87 5.04
N GLN A 86 2.92 4.85 4.24
CA GLN A 86 2.17 6.03 3.85
C GLN A 86 1.42 6.66 5.04
N ALA A 87 0.66 5.87 5.79
CA ALA A 87 -0.19 6.38 6.87
C ALA A 87 0.61 6.96 8.03
N ILE A 88 1.67 6.26 8.48
CA ILE A 88 2.51 6.72 9.61
C ILE A 88 3.24 8.01 9.24
N ASN A 89 3.81 8.10 8.02
CA ASN A 89 4.43 9.34 7.57
C ASN A 89 3.42 10.48 7.44
N ALA A 90 2.20 10.22 6.96
CA ALA A 90 1.15 11.24 6.85
C ALA A 90 0.68 11.76 8.21
N VAL A 91 0.65 10.91 9.24
CA VAL A 91 0.30 11.32 10.62
C VAL A 91 1.42 12.16 11.23
N ARG A 92 2.65 11.68 11.16
CA ARG A 92 3.80 12.33 11.79
C ARG A 92 4.35 13.53 11.01
N ARG A 93 3.95 13.70 9.75
CA ARG A 93 4.31 14.81 8.88
C ARG A 93 3.07 15.43 8.21
N PRO A 94 2.15 16.02 8.99
CA PRO A 94 0.84 16.47 8.50
C PRO A 94 0.93 17.53 7.41
N ASN A 95 2.00 18.29 7.34
CA ASN A 95 2.23 19.31 6.32
C ASN A 95 2.82 18.75 5.01
N SER A 96 3.15 17.46 4.95
CA SER A 96 3.69 16.84 3.75
C SER A 96 2.57 16.38 2.82
N GLN A 97 2.59 16.84 1.58
CA GLN A 97 1.67 16.39 0.53
C GLN A 97 2.11 15.06 -0.12
N LYS A 98 3.24 14.48 0.31
CA LYS A 98 3.80 13.25 -0.27
C LYS A 98 3.14 11.98 0.25
N PHE A 99 2.46 12.05 1.39
CA PHE A 99 1.92 10.88 2.09
C PHE A 99 0.41 10.99 2.26
N THR A 100 -0.25 9.84 2.31
CA THR A 100 -1.71 9.75 2.46
C THR A 100 -2.11 8.85 3.62
N ARG A 101 -3.30 9.12 4.17
CA ARG A 101 -4.00 8.25 5.13
C ARG A 101 -5.19 7.55 4.49
N GLY A 102 -5.55 7.91 3.26
CA GLY A 102 -6.71 7.36 2.55
C GLY A 102 -6.29 6.31 1.53
N PHE A 103 -6.90 5.13 1.60
CA PHE A 103 -6.60 4.00 0.73
C PHE A 103 -7.88 3.40 0.17
N LEU A 104 -7.92 3.22 -1.14
CA LEU A 104 -8.96 2.48 -1.83
C LEU A 104 -8.35 1.18 -2.38
N ILE A 105 -8.86 0.06 -1.89
CA ILE A 105 -8.44 -1.27 -2.32
C ILE A 105 -9.56 -1.89 -3.14
N VAL A 106 -9.27 -2.16 -4.40
CA VAL A 106 -10.24 -2.76 -5.33
C VAL A 106 -9.87 -4.22 -5.57
N ALA A 107 -10.69 -5.13 -5.07
CA ALA A 107 -10.50 -6.57 -5.22
C ALA A 107 -11.31 -7.12 -6.41
N PRO A 108 -10.82 -8.18 -7.09
CA PRO A 108 -11.53 -8.77 -8.22
C PRO A 108 -12.80 -9.55 -7.84
N GLY A 109 -12.97 -9.93 -6.56
CA GLY A 109 -14.13 -10.70 -6.10
C GLY A 109 -14.38 -10.59 -4.60
N LEU A 110 -15.54 -11.05 -4.14
CA LEU A 110 -15.98 -10.95 -2.75
C LEU A 110 -15.09 -11.75 -1.78
N THR A 111 -14.74 -12.98 -2.12
CA THR A 111 -13.87 -13.84 -1.29
C THR A 111 -12.51 -13.19 -1.03
N ILE A 112 -11.97 -12.47 -2.02
CA ILE A 112 -10.69 -11.75 -1.87
C ILE A 112 -10.89 -10.53 -0.98
N LYS A 113 -12.00 -9.81 -1.13
CA LYS A 113 -12.35 -8.68 -0.27
C LYS A 113 -12.35 -9.09 1.21
N ASP A 114 -12.97 -10.21 1.56
CA ASP A 114 -13.04 -10.67 2.94
C ASP A 114 -11.65 -11.02 3.50
N ARG A 115 -10.80 -11.65 2.70
CA ARG A 115 -9.40 -11.95 3.08
C ARG A 115 -8.55 -10.71 3.29
N LEU A 116 -8.90 -9.58 2.68
CA LEU A 116 -8.16 -8.32 2.83
C LEU A 116 -8.52 -7.55 4.10
N ARG A 117 -9.47 -8.03 4.91
CA ARG A 117 -9.83 -7.41 6.21
C ARG A 117 -8.64 -7.28 7.15
N VAL A 118 -7.66 -8.17 7.06
CA VAL A 118 -6.40 -8.08 7.81
C VAL A 118 -5.60 -6.79 7.57
N LEU A 119 -5.96 -6.01 6.54
CA LEU A 119 -5.40 -4.68 6.27
C LEU A 119 -6.10 -3.56 7.05
N MET A 120 -7.24 -3.86 7.69
CA MET A 120 -7.94 -2.89 8.53
C MET A 120 -7.22 -2.78 9.87
N PRO A 121 -6.80 -1.57 10.30
CA PRO A 121 -6.04 -1.41 11.56
C PRO A 121 -6.81 -1.89 12.81
N ASN A 122 -8.13 -1.79 12.77
CA ASN A 122 -9.01 -2.16 13.90
C ASN A 122 -9.51 -3.60 13.83
N ASP A 123 -9.08 -4.39 12.87
CA ASP A 123 -9.42 -5.82 12.81
C ASP A 123 -8.59 -6.60 13.81
N THR A 124 -9.22 -7.60 14.46
CA THR A 124 -8.54 -8.47 15.44
C THR A 124 -7.38 -9.26 14.83
N GLU A 125 -7.45 -9.54 13.54
CA GLU A 125 -6.40 -10.22 12.77
C GLU A 125 -5.52 -9.28 11.97
N SER A 126 -5.50 -7.99 12.35
CA SER A 126 -4.73 -6.97 11.67
C SER A 126 -3.24 -7.34 11.56
N TYR A 127 -2.70 -7.24 10.36
CA TYR A 127 -1.29 -7.58 10.11
C TYR A 127 -0.30 -6.63 10.77
N TYR A 128 -0.72 -5.40 11.07
CA TYR A 128 0.18 -4.39 11.64
C TYR A 128 0.70 -4.79 13.01
N ALA A 129 -0.17 -5.29 13.88
CA ALA A 129 0.18 -5.79 15.21
C ALA A 129 0.52 -7.28 15.18
N ASN A 130 -0.37 -8.13 14.61
CA ASN A 130 -0.25 -9.59 14.71
C ASN A 130 0.94 -10.17 13.94
N ARG A 131 1.44 -9.46 12.92
CA ARG A 131 2.68 -9.81 12.21
C ARG A 131 3.83 -8.87 12.53
N GLU A 132 3.68 -8.04 13.56
CA GLU A 132 4.70 -7.10 13.98
C GLU A 132 5.24 -6.22 12.83
N LEU A 133 4.40 -5.90 11.82
CA LEU A 133 4.82 -5.10 10.67
C LEU A 133 5.04 -3.64 11.02
N VAL A 134 4.49 -3.18 12.15
CA VAL A 134 4.61 -1.82 12.63
C VAL A 134 5.21 -1.84 14.03
N PRO A 135 6.26 -1.05 14.31
CA PRO A 135 6.79 -0.87 15.66
C PRO A 135 5.68 -0.49 16.65
N SER A 136 5.75 -0.99 17.88
CA SER A 136 4.69 -0.80 18.88
C SER A 136 4.37 0.67 19.16
N ASP A 137 5.38 1.55 19.15
CA ASP A 137 5.22 2.99 19.32
C ASP A 137 4.57 3.71 18.13
N MET A 138 4.44 3.03 16.99
CA MET A 138 3.80 3.54 15.76
C MET A 138 2.41 2.94 15.53
N LEU A 139 1.97 1.95 16.29
CA LEU A 139 0.64 1.35 16.17
C LEU A 139 -0.51 2.37 16.33
N PRO A 140 -0.44 3.36 17.23
CA PRO A 140 -1.45 4.41 17.31
C PRO A 140 -1.55 5.24 16.01
N ASP A 141 -0.45 5.42 15.28
CA ASP A 141 -0.44 6.21 14.05
C ASP A 141 -1.18 5.48 12.93
N ILE A 142 -0.99 4.16 12.78
CA ILE A 142 -1.67 3.38 11.74
C ILE A 142 -3.19 3.32 11.97
N ALA A 143 -3.68 3.47 13.19
CA ALA A 143 -5.10 3.54 13.48
C ALA A 143 -5.82 4.73 12.80
N HIS A 144 -5.07 5.73 12.36
CA HIS A 144 -5.60 6.86 11.60
C HIS A 144 -5.76 6.58 10.09
N ALA A 145 -5.34 5.43 9.59
CA ALA A 145 -5.52 5.05 8.20
C ALA A 145 -7.01 4.83 7.88
N ARG A 146 -7.47 5.44 6.80
CA ARG A 146 -8.83 5.29 6.28
C ARG A 146 -8.79 4.36 5.07
N ILE A 147 -9.21 3.11 5.27
CA ILE A 147 -9.12 2.07 4.25
C ILE A 147 -10.51 1.67 3.81
N VAL A 148 -10.77 1.74 2.52
CA VAL A 148 -11.99 1.24 1.88
C VAL A 148 -11.62 0.04 1.03
N ILE A 149 -12.23 -1.11 1.31
CA ILE A 149 -12.05 -2.33 0.53
C ILE A 149 -13.34 -2.62 -0.21
N THR A 150 -13.27 -2.64 -1.53
CA THR A 150 -14.42 -2.88 -2.41
C THR A 150 -14.07 -3.84 -3.53
N ASN A 151 -15.06 -4.26 -4.32
CA ASN A 151 -14.82 -5.00 -5.54
C ASN A 151 -15.02 -4.11 -6.78
N TYR A 152 -14.46 -4.52 -7.92
CA TYR A 152 -14.55 -3.72 -9.13
C TYR A 152 -16.00 -3.58 -9.66
N HIS A 153 -16.91 -4.52 -9.33
CA HIS A 153 -18.31 -4.45 -9.71
C HIS A 153 -19.04 -3.24 -9.11
N ALA A 154 -18.53 -2.69 -7.99
CA ALA A 154 -19.10 -1.48 -7.38
C ALA A 154 -18.98 -0.24 -8.31
N PHE A 155 -18.06 -0.28 -9.29
CA PHE A 155 -17.83 0.81 -10.25
C PHE A 155 -18.51 0.60 -11.60
N ARG A 156 -19.27 -0.50 -11.78
CA ARG A 156 -20.07 -0.67 -12.98
C ARG A 156 -21.17 0.40 -13.04
N LEU A 157 -21.23 1.14 -14.13
CA LEU A 157 -22.35 2.02 -14.43
C LEU A 157 -23.63 1.18 -14.45
N ARG A 158 -24.55 1.50 -13.57
CA ARG A 158 -25.92 0.95 -13.63
C ARG A 158 -26.66 1.75 -14.68
N GLU A 159 -27.03 1.14 -15.77
CA GLU A 159 -27.70 1.79 -16.91
C GLU A 159 -29.11 2.30 -16.57
N ARG A 160 -29.77 1.79 -15.52
CA ARG A 160 -31.07 2.32 -14.99
C ARG A 160 -31.23 1.96 -13.53
N MET A 161 -31.65 2.91 -12.70
CA MET A 161 -32.44 2.62 -11.50
C MET A 161 -33.90 2.47 -11.95
N ASP A 162 -34.47 1.29 -11.89
CA ASP A 162 -35.91 1.12 -11.89
C ASP A 162 -36.43 1.67 -10.57
N ILE A 163 -36.93 2.92 -10.60
CA ILE A 163 -37.69 3.48 -9.49
C ILE A 163 -39.01 2.73 -9.53
N SER A 164 -39.22 1.80 -8.62
CA SER A 164 -40.54 1.20 -8.42
C SER A 164 -41.50 2.32 -8.08
N LYS A 165 -42.47 2.57 -8.96
CA LYS A 165 -43.61 3.39 -8.66
C LYS A 165 -44.43 2.66 -7.60
N GLY A 166 -44.43 3.17 -6.36
CA GLY A 166 -45.43 2.80 -5.35
C GLY A 166 -46.81 3.31 -5.71
#